data_6b639eb5e4b98e3b2a8f11f026982c1a
#
_entry.id   6b639eb5e4b98e3b2a8f11f026982c1a
#
_cell.length_a   1.000
_cell.length_b   1.000
_cell.length_c   1.000
_cell.angle_alpha   90.00
_cell.angle_beta   90.00
_cell.angle_gamma   90.00
#
_symmetry.space_group_name_H-M   'P 1'
#
loop_
_entity.id
_entity.type
_entity.pdbx_description
1 polymer ?
#
loop_
_entity_poly.entity_id
_entity_poly.type
_entity_poly.pdbx_seq_one_letter_code
_entity_poly.pdbx_strand_id
1 'polypeptide(L)'
;MLRATPVITDELWDGMQAMLADIRRQGYFASVQSDRVDKFYMQLGDTAAHETVHERLDTIQSMLATLLARMGEPIDFSEPRRIGFLGAPVFDGNGEVSVMLSVLGTPNRLTEAEVAQAGNQLRFCADHITSITHGRQGSGA
;
A
#
# COMPACT_ATOMS: atom_id res chain seq x y z
N MET A 1 22.32 4.53 -21.19
CA MET A 1 21.10 4.92 -20.48
C MET A 1 21.26 4.55 -19.00
N LEU A 2 21.60 5.52 -18.20
CA LEU A 2 21.73 5.33 -16.76
C LEU A 2 20.31 5.21 -16.18
N ARG A 3 19.90 3.99 -15.86
CA ARG A 3 18.75 3.79 -15.00
C ARG A 3 19.16 4.27 -13.61
N ALA A 4 18.56 5.34 -13.13
CA ALA A 4 18.64 5.66 -11.72
C ALA A 4 18.05 4.46 -10.96
N THR A 5 18.92 3.66 -10.37
CA THR A 5 18.49 2.61 -9.44
C THR A 5 17.91 3.35 -8.24
N PRO A 6 16.64 3.14 -7.87
CA PRO A 6 16.12 3.76 -6.68
C PRO A 6 17.00 3.34 -5.51
N VAL A 7 17.49 4.33 -4.77
CA VAL A 7 18.25 4.05 -3.55
C VAL A 7 17.27 3.46 -2.54
N ILE A 8 17.30 2.14 -2.40
CA ILE A 8 16.56 1.45 -1.35
C ILE A 8 17.31 1.70 -0.05
N THR A 9 16.76 2.57 0.80
CA THR A 9 17.28 2.78 2.15
C THR A 9 16.91 1.59 3.04
N ASP A 10 17.67 1.37 4.12
CA ASP A 10 17.35 0.32 5.09
C ASP A 10 15.96 0.52 5.69
N GLU A 11 15.56 1.76 5.96
CA GLU A 11 14.22 2.11 6.45
C GLU A 11 13.12 1.72 5.46
N LEU A 12 13.32 1.96 4.17
CA LEU A 12 12.38 1.57 3.13
C LEU A 12 12.27 0.05 3.04
N TRP A 13 13.39 -0.65 3.10
CA TRP A 13 13.44 -2.10 3.08
C TRP A 13 12.69 -2.71 4.27
N ASP A 14 12.95 -2.20 5.48
CA ASP A 14 12.29 -2.64 6.71
C ASP A 14 10.78 -2.40 6.66
N GLY A 15 10.35 -1.24 6.16
CA GLY A 15 8.93 -0.92 5.95
C GLY A 15 8.25 -1.87 4.97
N MET A 16 8.91 -2.18 3.86
CA MET A 16 8.42 -3.15 2.88
C MET A 16 8.31 -4.56 3.45
N GLN A 17 9.32 -5.00 4.22
CA GLN A 17 9.31 -6.32 4.86
C GLN A 17 8.18 -6.42 5.90
N ALA A 18 7.96 -5.38 6.68
CA ALA A 18 6.86 -5.33 7.65
C ALA A 18 5.49 -5.40 6.95
N MET A 19 5.30 -4.67 5.85
CA MET A 19 4.09 -4.73 5.04
C MET A 19 3.85 -6.14 4.47
N LEU A 20 4.88 -6.76 3.92
CA LEU A 20 4.80 -8.13 3.39
C LEU A 20 4.49 -9.15 4.49
N ALA A 21 5.05 -8.97 5.68
CA ALA A 21 4.76 -9.83 6.83
C ALA A 21 3.28 -9.72 7.24
N ASP A 22 2.71 -8.53 7.25
CA ASP A 22 1.30 -8.31 7.53
C ASP A 22 0.39 -8.97 6.49
N ILE A 23 0.72 -8.83 5.22
CA ILE A 23 -0.02 -9.48 4.13
C ILE A 23 0.03 -11.01 4.26
N ARG A 24 1.19 -11.57 4.59
CA ARG A 24 1.33 -13.03 4.81
C ARG A 24 0.53 -13.51 6.01
N ARG A 25 0.50 -12.72 7.08
CA ARG A 25 -0.17 -13.06 8.32
C ARG A 25 -1.71 -13.00 8.20
N GLN A 26 -2.24 -11.97 7.57
CA GLN A 26 -3.67 -11.69 7.58
C GLN A 26 -4.32 -11.61 6.20
N GLY A 27 -3.53 -11.57 5.12
CA GLY A 27 -4.02 -11.53 3.74
C GLY A 27 -4.41 -10.14 3.23
N TYR A 28 -4.21 -9.11 4.01
CA TYR A 28 -4.40 -7.71 3.62
C TYR A 28 -3.42 -6.82 4.36
N PHE A 29 -3.30 -5.58 3.90
CA PHE A 29 -2.48 -4.54 4.51
C PHE A 29 -3.32 -3.29 4.72
N ALA A 30 -3.13 -2.61 5.84
CA ALA A 30 -3.79 -1.34 6.16
C ALA A 30 -2.77 -0.31 6.63
N SER A 31 -2.95 0.94 6.23
CA SER A 31 -2.19 2.07 6.77
C SER A 31 -3.09 3.25 7.09
N VAL A 32 -2.72 3.98 8.12
CA VAL A 32 -3.45 5.16 8.57
C VAL A 32 -3.30 6.30 7.56
N GLN A 33 -4.38 7.04 7.32
CA GLN A 33 -4.32 8.29 6.59
C GLN A 33 -3.45 9.28 7.37
N SER A 34 -2.43 9.82 6.71
CA SER A 34 -1.54 10.83 7.29
C SER A 34 -1.60 12.10 6.47
N ASP A 35 -1.33 13.23 7.11
CA ASP A 35 -1.20 14.52 6.42
C ASP A 35 -0.15 14.50 5.29
N ARG A 36 0.80 13.58 5.35
CA ARG A 36 1.82 13.37 4.32
C ARG A 36 1.25 12.81 3.04
N VAL A 37 0.30 11.87 3.14
CA VAL A 37 -0.40 11.32 1.98
C VAL A 37 -1.22 12.42 1.31
N ASP A 38 -1.92 13.21 2.09
CA ASP A 38 -2.71 14.34 1.58
C ASP A 38 -1.81 15.37 0.90
N LYS A 39 -0.68 15.72 1.51
CA LYS A 39 0.34 16.60 0.91
C LYS A 39 0.93 16.01 -0.37
N PHE A 40 1.14 14.71 -0.41
CA PHE A 40 1.62 14.02 -1.60
C PHE A 40 0.66 14.21 -2.78
N TYR A 41 -0.64 13.94 -2.58
CA TYR A 41 -1.64 14.13 -3.63
C TYR A 41 -1.79 15.58 -4.05
N MET A 42 -1.75 16.52 -3.13
CA MET A 42 -1.78 17.95 -3.42
C MET A 42 -0.57 18.37 -4.25
N GLN A 43 0.62 17.95 -3.88
CA GLN A 43 1.85 18.27 -4.62
C GLN A 43 1.89 17.64 -6.01
N LEU A 44 1.35 16.44 -6.19
CA LEU A 44 1.21 15.83 -7.52
C LEU A 44 0.33 16.67 -8.45
N GLY A 45 -0.70 17.34 -7.91
CA GLY A 45 -1.54 18.26 -8.65
C GLY A 45 -0.82 19.56 -9.02
N ASP A 46 -0.12 20.16 -8.05
CA ASP A 46 0.52 21.47 -8.22
C ASP A 46 1.80 21.43 -9.09
N THR A 47 2.59 20.38 -8.98
CA THR A 47 3.84 20.22 -9.72
C THR A 47 3.65 19.85 -11.19
N ALA A 48 2.48 19.38 -11.56
CA ALA A 48 2.17 19.00 -12.95
C ALA A 48 2.32 20.15 -13.95
N ALA A 49 2.27 21.41 -13.50
CA ALA A 49 2.27 22.60 -14.37
C ALA A 49 3.67 23.21 -14.61
N HIS A 50 4.67 22.94 -13.77
CA HIS A 50 5.91 23.72 -13.73
C HIS A 50 7.21 22.89 -13.71
N GLU A 51 7.16 21.57 -13.58
CA GLU A 51 8.35 20.73 -13.52
C GLU A 51 8.58 19.98 -14.84
N THR A 52 9.86 19.76 -15.17
CA THR A 52 10.24 18.80 -16.21
C THR A 52 9.82 17.39 -15.79
N VAL A 53 9.62 16.49 -16.75
CA VAL A 53 9.27 15.09 -16.49
C VAL A 53 10.30 14.42 -15.56
N HIS A 54 11.57 14.77 -15.71
CA HIS A 54 12.66 14.21 -14.92
C HIS A 54 12.60 14.66 -13.45
N GLU A 55 12.45 15.97 -13.22
CA GLU A 55 12.29 16.53 -11.86
C GLU A 55 11.04 15.97 -11.16
N ARG A 56 9.96 15.80 -11.90
CA ARG A 56 8.72 15.22 -11.40
C ARG A 56 8.89 13.75 -10.97
N LEU A 57 9.62 12.97 -11.76
CA LEU A 57 9.92 11.57 -11.41
C LEU A 57 10.78 11.49 -10.15
N ASP A 58 11.78 12.33 -10.00
CA ASP A 58 12.63 12.37 -8.79
C ASP A 58 11.82 12.75 -7.56
N THR A 59 10.95 13.76 -7.67
CA THR A 59 10.05 14.15 -6.59
C THR A 59 9.12 13.01 -6.19
N ILE A 60 8.49 12.35 -7.16
CA ILE A 60 7.59 11.21 -6.92
C ILE A 60 8.36 10.06 -6.25
N GLN A 61 9.56 9.73 -6.69
CA GLN A 61 10.37 8.68 -6.09
C GLN A 61 10.71 8.98 -4.63
N SER A 62 11.14 10.21 -4.33
CA SER A 62 11.46 10.64 -2.96
C SER A 62 10.24 10.57 -2.05
N MET A 63 9.09 11.00 -2.54
CA MET A 63 7.85 10.98 -1.77
C MET A 63 7.34 9.56 -1.55
N LEU A 64 7.40 8.70 -2.57
CA LEU A 64 7.04 7.29 -2.44
C LEU A 64 7.95 6.57 -1.44
N ALA A 65 9.26 6.82 -1.50
CA ALA A 65 10.21 6.24 -0.54
C ALA A 65 9.85 6.64 0.91
N THR A 66 9.50 7.91 1.14
CA THR A 66 9.09 8.40 2.46
C THR A 66 7.78 7.76 2.94
N LEU A 67 6.81 7.59 2.04
CA LEU A 67 5.55 6.92 2.37
C LEU A 67 5.76 5.44 2.69
N LEU A 68 6.50 4.73 1.84
CA LEU A 68 6.74 3.30 1.99
C LEU A 68 7.53 2.96 3.24
N ALA A 69 8.48 3.81 3.64
CA ALA A 69 9.25 3.63 4.87
C ALA A 69 8.38 3.60 6.13
N ARG A 70 7.20 4.22 6.09
CA ARG A 70 6.26 4.28 7.22
C ARG A 70 5.10 3.30 7.14
N MET A 71 4.91 2.64 6.00
CA MET A 71 3.79 1.71 5.82
C MET A 71 3.84 0.50 6.76
N GLY A 72 5.02 0.15 7.26
CA GLY A 72 5.20 -0.96 8.20
C GLY A 72 4.98 -0.61 9.67
N GLU A 73 4.70 0.65 10.00
CA GLU A 73 4.45 1.05 11.40
C GLU A 73 3.13 0.46 11.89
N PRO A 74 3.09 -0.15 13.09
CA PRO A 74 1.84 -0.61 13.69
C PRO A 74 0.87 0.53 13.87
N ILE A 75 -0.41 0.27 13.61
CA ILE A 75 -1.47 1.26 13.82
C ILE A 75 -1.84 1.31 15.30
N ASP A 76 -1.78 2.51 15.88
CA ASP A 76 -2.26 2.75 17.23
C ASP A 76 -3.78 2.96 17.21
N PHE A 77 -4.53 1.97 17.68
CA PHE A 77 -5.98 1.99 17.81
C PHE A 77 -6.47 2.38 19.22
N SER A 78 -5.69 3.12 19.99
CA SER A 78 -6.17 3.72 21.24
C SER A 78 -7.43 4.57 21.03
N GLU A 79 -7.61 5.07 19.82
CA GLU A 79 -8.82 5.73 19.32
C GLU A 79 -9.09 5.30 17.86
N PRO A 80 -10.33 5.45 17.35
CA PRO A 80 -10.63 5.17 15.95
C PRO A 80 -9.77 6.00 14.99
N ARG A 81 -9.35 5.39 13.87
CA ARG A 81 -8.46 6.01 12.88
C ARG A 81 -9.07 6.04 11.49
N ARG A 82 -8.76 7.08 10.73
CA ARG A 82 -9.00 7.08 9.29
C ARG A 82 -7.93 6.24 8.61
N ILE A 83 -8.37 5.29 7.79
CA ILE A 83 -7.48 4.44 7.02
C ILE A 83 -7.26 5.07 5.66
N GLY A 84 -5.99 5.32 5.33
CA GLY A 84 -5.61 5.91 4.05
C GLY A 84 -5.47 4.89 2.95
N PHE A 85 -5.10 3.68 3.29
CA PHE A 85 -4.92 2.57 2.35
C PHE A 85 -5.30 1.24 3.01
N LEU A 86 -6.08 0.47 2.28
CA LEU A 86 -6.39 -0.91 2.61
C LEU A 86 -6.26 -1.73 1.33
N GLY A 87 -5.40 -2.73 1.32
CA GLY A 87 -5.08 -3.50 0.11
C GLY A 87 -4.99 -4.99 0.34
N ALA A 88 -5.43 -5.76 -0.64
CA ALA A 88 -5.29 -7.22 -0.67
C ALA A 88 -4.79 -7.68 -2.05
N PRO A 89 -3.83 -8.62 -2.10
CA PRO A 89 -3.23 -9.07 -3.35
C PRO A 89 -4.14 -10.03 -4.11
N VAL A 90 -4.13 -9.90 -5.43
CA VAL A 90 -4.68 -10.90 -6.37
C VAL A 90 -3.49 -11.59 -7.04
N PHE A 91 -3.49 -12.92 -7.04
CA PHE A 91 -2.38 -13.73 -7.55
C PHE A 91 -2.67 -14.24 -8.96
N ASP A 92 -1.62 -14.40 -9.73
CA ASP A 92 -1.65 -15.06 -11.04
C ASP A 92 -1.49 -16.59 -10.95
N GLY A 93 -1.44 -17.25 -12.11
CA GLY A 93 -1.29 -18.72 -12.19
C GLY A 93 0.05 -19.24 -11.67
N ASN A 94 1.05 -18.38 -11.51
CA ASN A 94 2.37 -18.70 -10.95
C ASN A 94 2.47 -18.44 -9.44
N GLY A 95 1.40 -17.87 -8.84
CA GLY A 95 1.40 -17.47 -7.43
C GLY A 95 2.09 -16.15 -7.17
N GLU A 96 2.31 -15.35 -8.21
CA GLU A 96 2.85 -13.99 -8.09
C GLU A 96 1.72 -12.97 -8.01
N VAL A 97 1.97 -11.85 -7.34
CA VAL A 97 0.98 -10.77 -7.26
C VAL A 97 0.81 -10.12 -8.63
N SER A 98 -0.37 -10.25 -9.18
CA SER A 98 -0.76 -9.68 -10.47
C SER A 98 -1.26 -8.25 -10.32
N VAL A 99 -2.18 -8.04 -9.39
CA VAL A 99 -2.75 -6.74 -9.06
C VAL A 99 -3.02 -6.64 -7.56
N MET A 100 -3.18 -5.42 -7.08
CA MET A 100 -3.61 -5.14 -5.72
C MET A 100 -5.03 -4.56 -5.75
N LEU A 101 -5.95 -5.22 -5.08
CA LEU A 101 -7.29 -4.67 -4.86
C LEU A 101 -7.22 -3.72 -3.66
N SER A 102 -7.59 -2.46 -3.85
CA SER A 102 -7.35 -1.42 -2.84
C SER A 102 -8.57 -0.54 -2.60
N VAL A 103 -8.70 -0.12 -1.35
CA VAL A 103 -9.56 0.99 -0.94
C VAL A 103 -8.66 2.15 -0.51
N LEU A 104 -8.88 3.31 -1.11
CA LEU A 104 -8.11 4.53 -0.85
C LEU A 104 -8.97 5.51 -0.06
N GLY A 105 -8.56 5.74 1.18
CA GLY A 105 -9.21 6.69 2.07
C GLY A 105 -10.58 6.22 2.58
N THR A 106 -10.74 6.17 3.88
CA THR A 106 -12.05 5.96 4.49
C THR A 106 -12.65 7.31 4.89
N PRO A 107 -13.96 7.53 4.64
CA PRO A 107 -14.60 8.79 5.01
C PRO A 107 -14.74 8.95 6.52
N ASN A 108 -14.86 7.84 7.24
CA ASN A 108 -15.04 7.80 8.68
C ASN A 108 -13.82 7.22 9.39
N ARG A 109 -13.70 7.52 10.67
CA ARG A 109 -12.74 6.86 11.56
C ARG A 109 -13.25 5.46 11.88
N LEU A 110 -12.35 4.48 11.79
CA LEU A 110 -12.66 3.08 12.04
C LEU A 110 -11.94 2.58 13.29
N THR A 111 -12.59 1.71 14.02
CA THR A 111 -11.99 0.94 15.11
C THR A 111 -11.14 -0.20 14.54
N GLU A 112 -10.28 -0.79 15.36
CA GLU A 112 -9.49 -1.96 14.98
C GLU A 112 -10.36 -3.10 14.44
N ALA A 113 -11.49 -3.39 15.10
CA ALA A 113 -12.43 -4.42 14.67
C ALA A 113 -13.06 -4.10 13.30
N GLU A 114 -13.42 -2.84 13.06
CA GLU A 114 -13.99 -2.41 11.78
C GLU A 114 -12.96 -2.48 10.64
N VAL A 115 -11.70 -2.14 10.90
CA VAL A 115 -10.61 -2.29 9.95
C VAL A 115 -10.37 -3.77 9.62
N ALA A 116 -10.37 -4.64 10.62
CA ALA A 116 -10.23 -6.09 10.42
C ALA A 116 -11.39 -6.65 9.59
N GLN A 117 -12.62 -6.21 9.85
CA GLN A 117 -13.80 -6.61 9.07
C GLN A 117 -13.68 -6.17 7.61
N ALA A 118 -13.33 -4.90 7.36
CA ALA A 118 -13.13 -4.38 6.03
C ALA A 118 -11.97 -5.09 5.30
N GLY A 119 -10.86 -5.33 5.98
CA GLY A 119 -9.71 -6.06 5.44
C GLY A 119 -10.06 -7.49 5.05
N ASN A 120 -10.81 -8.20 5.88
CA ASN A 120 -11.26 -9.57 5.59
C ASN A 120 -12.24 -9.61 4.40
N GLN A 121 -13.12 -8.62 4.28
CA GLN A 121 -14.01 -8.50 3.10
C GLN A 121 -13.22 -8.24 1.83
N LEU A 122 -12.23 -7.37 1.89
CA LEU A 122 -11.36 -7.07 0.74
C LEU A 122 -10.54 -8.30 0.35
N ARG A 123 -9.98 -9.00 1.31
CA ARG A 123 -9.28 -10.27 1.10
C ARG A 123 -10.20 -11.30 0.44
N PHE A 124 -11.40 -11.46 0.92
CA PHE A 124 -12.38 -12.37 0.33
C PHE A 124 -12.63 -12.04 -1.15
N CYS A 125 -12.82 -10.78 -1.49
CA CYS A 125 -12.97 -10.34 -2.87
C CYS A 125 -11.71 -10.62 -3.71
N ALA A 126 -10.53 -10.35 -3.18
CA ALA A 126 -9.26 -10.62 -3.87
C ALA A 126 -9.05 -12.12 -4.10
N ASP A 127 -9.34 -12.95 -3.11
CA ASP A 127 -9.26 -14.41 -3.23
C ASP A 127 -10.26 -14.94 -4.26
N HIS A 128 -11.44 -14.37 -4.32
CA HIS A 128 -12.43 -14.72 -5.34
C HIS A 128 -11.95 -14.37 -6.74
N ILE A 129 -11.39 -13.18 -6.96
CA ILE A 129 -10.80 -12.78 -8.24
C ILE A 129 -9.65 -13.74 -8.62
N THR A 130 -8.76 -14.06 -7.68
CA THR A 130 -7.70 -15.04 -7.87
C THR A 130 -8.28 -16.37 -8.38
N SER A 131 -9.33 -16.85 -7.74
CA SER A 131 -9.99 -18.13 -8.08
C SER A 131 -10.58 -18.12 -9.48
N ILE A 132 -11.36 -17.09 -9.83
CA ILE A 132 -12.06 -17.02 -11.13
C ILE A 132 -11.13 -16.74 -12.31
N THR A 133 -9.95 -16.17 -12.05
CA THR A 133 -8.91 -15.93 -13.07
C THR A 133 -7.88 -17.05 -13.14
N HIS A 134 -8.14 -18.17 -12.47
CA HIS A 134 -7.21 -19.32 -12.37
C HIS A 134 -5.86 -18.97 -11.76
N GLY A 135 -5.85 -17.97 -10.89
CA GLY A 135 -4.70 -17.62 -10.09
C GLY A 135 -4.42 -18.66 -9.00
N ARG A 136 -3.21 -18.64 -8.48
CA ARG A 136 -2.80 -19.45 -7.34
C ARG A 136 -2.36 -18.52 -6.23
N GLN A 137 -2.88 -18.75 -5.03
CA GLN A 137 -2.28 -18.10 -3.87
C GLN A 137 -0.82 -18.56 -3.79
N GLY A 138 0.08 -17.59 -3.65
CA GLY A 138 1.48 -17.90 -3.43
C GLY A 138 1.59 -18.84 -2.24
N SER A 139 2.41 -19.88 -2.37
CA SER A 139 2.77 -20.71 -1.22
C SER A 139 3.46 -19.80 -0.21
N GLY A 140 2.69 -19.24 0.69
CA GLY A 140 3.15 -18.40 1.78
C GLY A 140 3.96 -19.24 2.75
N ALA A 141 5.17 -19.44 2.37
CA ALA A 141 6.11 -19.98 3.33
C ALA A 141 6.59 -18.87 4.25
#